data_4930ddfefb90a063e3c84a46563a9daf
#
_entry.id   4930ddfefb90a063e3c84a46563a9daf
#
_cell.length_a   1.000
_cell.length_b   1.000
_cell.length_c   1.000
_cell.angle_alpha   90.00
_cell.angle_beta   90.00
_cell.angle_gamma   90.00
#
_symmetry.space_group_name_H-M   'P 1'
#
loop_
_entity.id
_entity.type
_entity.pdbx_description
1 polymer ?
#
loop_
_entity_poly.entity_id
_entity_poly.type
_entity_poly.pdbx_seq_one_letter_code
_entity_poly.pdbx_strand_id
1 'polypeptide(L)'
;MTYQELVSKLKDTYQEKDASKISEHLAIQFNIQGEAEGALYLEIANGQLHVEPYEYYDRDILVTTSAADLLALAQGSLDILEAYQSGKISAEGNLAKALLLNE
;
A
#
# COMPACT_ATOMS: atom_id res chain seq x y z
N MET A 1 9.66 -7.74 13.59
CA MET A 1 9.88 -6.62 12.63
C MET A 1 9.42 -5.32 13.28
N THR A 2 10.22 -4.27 13.17
CA THR A 2 9.83 -2.95 13.63
C THR A 2 9.09 -2.20 12.51
N TYR A 3 8.41 -1.11 12.89
CA TYR A 3 7.76 -0.23 11.92
C TYR A 3 8.78 0.33 10.91
N GLN A 4 9.95 0.75 11.37
CA GLN A 4 11.00 1.28 10.51
C GLN A 4 11.51 0.23 9.52
N GLU A 5 11.63 -1.02 9.97
CA GLU A 5 12.02 -2.12 9.08
C GLU A 5 10.95 -2.37 8.02
N LEU A 6 9.68 -2.30 8.40
CA LEU A 6 8.57 -2.46 7.44
C LEU A 6 8.62 -1.37 6.37
N VAL A 7 8.78 -0.10 6.77
CA VAL A 7 8.85 1.02 5.83
C VAL A 7 10.03 0.83 4.87
N SER A 8 11.18 0.43 5.39
CA SER A 8 12.38 0.20 4.58
C SER A 8 12.16 -0.92 3.56
N LYS A 9 11.55 -2.03 3.98
CA LYS A 9 11.27 -3.15 3.07
C LYS A 9 10.28 -2.77 1.99
N LEU A 10 9.27 -1.98 2.33
CA LEU A 10 8.29 -1.51 1.35
C LEU A 10 8.92 -0.56 0.34
N LYS A 11 9.79 0.34 0.78
CA LYS A 11 10.51 1.22 -0.13
C LYS A 11 11.36 0.43 -1.10
N ASP A 12 12.09 -0.56 -0.62
CA ASP A 12 12.94 -1.40 -1.46
C ASP A 12 12.10 -2.19 -2.48
N THR A 13 10.99 -2.78 -2.03
CA THR A 13 10.13 -3.59 -2.90
C THR A 13 9.47 -2.74 -3.98
N TYR A 14 8.91 -1.60 -3.61
CA TYR A 14 8.22 -0.75 -4.56
C TYR A 14 9.17 0.07 -5.44
N GLN A 15 10.42 0.22 -5.05
CA GLN A 15 11.43 0.90 -5.88
C GLN A 15 11.60 0.20 -7.23
N GLU A 16 11.40 -1.12 -7.26
CA GLU A 16 11.53 -1.92 -8.47
C GLU A 16 10.26 -1.89 -9.33
N LYS A 17 9.16 -1.39 -8.79
CA LYS A 17 7.90 -1.34 -9.52
C LYS A 17 7.91 -0.18 -10.51
N ASP A 18 7.60 -0.47 -11.77
CA ASP A 18 7.48 0.55 -12.80
C ASP A 18 6.07 1.14 -12.77
N ALA A 19 5.97 2.35 -12.23
CA ALA A 19 4.70 3.08 -12.16
C ALA A 19 4.51 4.05 -13.34
N SER A 20 5.44 4.08 -14.30
CA SER A 20 5.39 5.06 -15.39
C SER A 20 4.17 4.91 -16.29
N LYS A 21 3.56 3.73 -16.33
CA LYS A 21 2.35 3.47 -17.12
C LYS A 21 1.07 3.88 -16.40
N ILE A 22 1.15 4.22 -15.12
CA ILE A 22 0.00 4.66 -14.33
C ILE A 22 -0.07 6.18 -14.44
N SER A 23 -1.02 6.68 -15.22
CA SER A 23 -1.16 8.11 -15.45
C SER A 23 -1.97 8.83 -14.38
N GLU A 24 -2.72 8.06 -13.58
CA GLU A 24 -3.57 8.62 -12.54
C GLU A 24 -2.79 8.84 -11.24
N HIS A 25 -3.19 9.87 -10.49
CA HIS A 25 -2.71 10.04 -9.13
C HIS A 25 -3.40 9.03 -8.22
N LEU A 26 -2.62 8.34 -7.42
CA LEU A 26 -3.13 7.38 -6.45
C LEU A 26 -2.49 7.65 -5.09
N ALA A 27 -3.30 7.74 -4.05
CA ALA A 27 -2.81 7.88 -2.68
C ALA A 27 -3.51 6.86 -1.80
N ILE A 28 -2.74 5.95 -1.21
CA ILE A 28 -3.24 4.93 -0.29
C ILE A 28 -2.59 5.12 1.05
N GLN A 29 -3.39 5.27 2.11
CA GLN A 29 -2.86 5.19 3.46
C GLN A 29 -3.05 3.77 3.97
N PHE A 30 -2.00 3.20 4.54
CA PHE A 30 -2.06 1.90 5.19
C PHE A 30 -1.96 2.09 6.71
N ASN A 31 -2.94 1.56 7.42
CA ASN A 31 -2.88 1.45 8.87
C ASN A 31 -2.49 0.03 9.21
N ILE A 32 -1.34 -0.13 9.85
CA ILE A 32 -0.77 -1.43 10.18
C ILE A 32 -1.17 -1.79 11.60
N GLN A 33 -1.74 -2.97 11.77
CA GLN A 33 -2.16 -3.48 13.07
C GLN A 33 -1.27 -4.63 13.52
N GLY A 34 -1.04 -4.72 14.82
CA GLY A 34 -0.21 -5.77 15.41
C GLY A 34 1.27 -5.44 15.31
N GLU A 35 2.06 -6.38 14.80
CA GLU A 35 3.50 -6.17 14.64
C GLU A 35 3.77 -5.02 13.67
N ALA A 36 4.73 -4.17 13.99
CA ALA A 36 5.11 -2.99 13.21
C ALA A 36 3.97 -1.98 13.08
N GLU A 37 3.13 -1.86 14.11
CA GLU A 37 1.96 -0.98 14.12
C GLU A 37 2.34 0.46 13.76
N GLY A 38 1.48 1.11 12.97
CA GLY A 38 1.66 2.50 12.56
C GLY A 38 0.94 2.81 11.27
N ALA A 39 1.05 4.06 10.83
CA ALA A 39 0.47 4.50 9.57
C ALA A 39 1.58 4.87 8.59
N LEU A 40 1.39 4.53 7.32
CA LEU A 40 2.26 4.95 6.24
C LEU A 40 1.42 5.15 4.99
N TYR A 41 1.97 5.82 3.99
CA TYR A 41 1.24 5.96 2.74
C TYR A 41 2.10 5.57 1.54
N LEU A 42 1.39 5.20 0.47
CA LEU A 42 1.95 4.97 -0.84
C LEU A 42 1.29 5.95 -1.79
N GLU A 43 2.09 6.66 -2.55
CA GLU A 43 1.58 7.62 -3.53
C GLU A 43 2.17 7.35 -4.90
N ILE A 44 1.33 7.38 -5.94
CA ILE A 44 1.77 7.38 -7.32
C ILE A 44 1.38 8.74 -7.91
N ALA A 45 2.38 9.49 -8.35
CA ALA A 45 2.19 10.80 -8.94
C ALA A 45 3.21 10.98 -10.06
N ASN A 46 2.75 11.44 -11.22
CA ASN A 46 3.63 11.69 -12.37
C ASN A 46 4.46 10.46 -12.77
N GLY A 47 3.88 9.28 -12.66
CA GLY A 47 4.55 8.03 -13.00
C GLY A 47 5.59 7.57 -12.00
N GLN A 48 5.68 8.21 -10.83
CA GLN A 48 6.62 7.86 -9.78
C GLN A 48 5.88 7.37 -8.55
N LEU A 49 6.44 6.35 -7.91
CA LEU A 49 5.86 5.75 -6.72
C LEU A 49 6.69 6.11 -5.49
N HIS A 50 6.02 6.59 -4.44
CA HIS A 50 6.66 6.98 -3.18
C HIS A 50 5.99 6.24 -2.02
N VAL A 51 6.79 5.78 -1.07
CA VAL A 51 6.32 5.22 0.21
C VAL A 51 6.92 6.07 1.32
N GLU A 52 6.06 6.64 2.16
CA GLU A 52 6.52 7.53 3.23
C GLU A 52 5.86 7.15 4.57
N PRO A 53 6.56 7.34 5.70
CA PRO A 53 6.09 6.90 7.01
C PRO A 53 5.16 7.93 7.67
N TYR A 54 4.16 8.38 6.94
CA TYR A 54 3.22 9.41 7.40
C TYR A 54 1.80 9.06 7.00
N GLU A 55 0.84 9.74 7.62
CA GLU A 55 -0.55 9.70 7.19
C GLU A 55 -0.72 10.60 5.96
N TYR A 56 -1.69 10.25 5.12
CA TYR A 56 -2.03 11.05 3.93
C TYR A 56 -3.49 11.46 4.04
N TYR A 57 -3.72 12.75 4.30
CA TYR A 57 -5.06 13.28 4.56
C TYR A 57 -6.01 13.11 3.36
N ASP A 58 -5.54 13.49 2.16
CA ASP A 58 -6.34 13.43 0.94
C ASP A 58 -6.22 12.10 0.21
N ARG A 59 -6.12 11.03 0.94
CA ARG A 59 -5.99 9.69 0.37
C ARG A 59 -7.24 9.29 -0.42
N ASP A 60 -7.03 8.49 -1.48
CA ASP A 60 -8.11 7.89 -2.25
C ASP A 60 -8.74 6.72 -1.48
N ILE A 61 -7.94 6.02 -0.71
CA ILE A 61 -8.38 4.85 0.03
C ILE A 61 -7.55 4.67 1.30
N LEU A 62 -8.20 4.19 2.34
CA LEU A 62 -7.56 3.77 3.59
C LEU A 62 -7.62 2.26 3.68
N VAL A 63 -6.47 1.60 3.79
CA VAL A 63 -6.38 0.14 3.92
C VAL A 63 -5.83 -0.20 5.31
N THR A 64 -6.54 -1.04 6.04
CA THR A 64 -6.10 -1.55 7.33
C THR A 64 -5.69 -3.01 7.16
N THR A 65 -4.47 -3.35 7.57
CA THR A 65 -3.89 -4.65 7.33
C THR A 65 -2.77 -4.95 8.32
N SER A 66 -2.22 -6.15 8.24
CA SER A 66 -1.02 -6.51 9.00
C SER A 66 0.25 -6.25 8.18
N ALA A 67 1.40 -6.20 8.85
CA ALA A 67 2.69 -6.04 8.16
C ALA A 67 2.94 -7.18 7.18
N ALA A 68 2.63 -8.41 7.58
CA ALA A 68 2.84 -9.59 6.74
C ALA A 68 2.01 -9.53 5.46
N ASP A 69 0.73 -9.15 5.60
CA ASP A 69 -0.16 -9.06 4.44
C ASP A 69 0.24 -7.91 3.52
N LEU A 70 0.66 -6.77 4.09
CA LEU A 70 1.12 -5.66 3.27
C LEU A 70 2.37 -6.01 2.48
N LEU A 71 3.32 -6.71 3.09
CA LEU A 71 4.50 -7.18 2.37
C LEU A 71 4.15 -8.17 1.27
N ALA A 72 3.18 -9.06 1.53
CA ALA A 72 2.69 -10.00 0.51
C ALA A 72 2.05 -9.27 -0.67
N LEU A 73 1.28 -8.22 -0.40
CA LEU A 73 0.72 -7.37 -1.45
C LEU A 73 1.82 -6.71 -2.28
N ALA A 74 2.84 -6.17 -1.60
CA ALA A 74 3.94 -5.48 -2.28
C ALA A 74 4.77 -6.43 -3.15
N GLN A 75 4.94 -7.66 -2.69
CA GLN A 75 5.70 -8.69 -3.41
C GLN A 75 4.91 -9.38 -4.51
N GLY A 76 3.61 -9.11 -4.61
CA GLY A 76 2.75 -9.72 -5.62
C GLY A 76 2.27 -11.11 -5.27
N SER A 77 2.54 -11.61 -4.05
CA SER A 77 2.09 -12.94 -3.62
C SER A 77 0.67 -12.92 -3.06
N LEU A 78 0.11 -11.75 -2.83
CA LEU A 78 -1.27 -11.58 -2.38
C LEU A 78 -1.93 -10.52 -3.26
N ASP A 79 -3.08 -10.86 -3.84
CA ASP A 79 -3.86 -9.94 -4.66
C ASP A 79 -4.74 -9.08 -3.76
N ILE A 80 -4.79 -7.77 -4.03
CA ILE A 80 -5.50 -6.83 -3.16
C ILE A 80 -7.01 -7.10 -3.13
N LEU A 81 -7.60 -7.44 -4.26
CA LEU A 81 -9.02 -7.74 -4.32
C LEU A 81 -9.36 -9.02 -3.57
N GLU A 82 -8.56 -10.08 -3.75
CA GLU A 82 -8.74 -11.32 -3.02
C GLU A 82 -8.57 -11.13 -1.51
N ALA A 83 -7.58 -10.32 -1.11
CA ALA A 83 -7.35 -10.01 0.30
C ALA A 83 -8.54 -9.28 0.91
N TYR A 84 -9.12 -8.35 0.16
CA TYR A 84 -10.29 -7.62 0.59
C TYR A 84 -11.51 -8.55 0.73
N GLN A 85 -11.74 -9.38 -0.27
CA GLN A 85 -12.89 -10.31 -0.29
C GLN A 85 -12.78 -11.37 0.80
N SER A 86 -11.56 -11.82 1.12
CA SER A 86 -11.35 -12.83 2.16
C SER A 86 -11.25 -12.27 3.57
N GLY A 87 -11.29 -10.93 3.72
CA GLY A 87 -11.24 -10.28 5.02
C GLY A 87 -9.83 -10.11 5.59
N LYS A 88 -8.79 -10.38 4.82
CA LYS A 88 -7.40 -10.16 5.27
C LYS A 88 -7.06 -8.69 5.39
N ILE A 89 -7.72 -7.85 4.60
CA ILE A 89 -7.58 -6.41 4.69
C ILE A 89 -8.97 -5.80 4.77
N SER A 90 -9.06 -4.61 5.36
CA SER A 90 -10.26 -3.79 5.25
C SER A 90 -9.91 -2.53 4.48
N ALA A 91 -10.87 -1.97 3.77
CA ALA A 91 -10.64 -0.83 2.92
C ALA A 91 -11.82 0.14 2.99
N GLU A 92 -11.51 1.43 3.11
CA GLU A 92 -12.49 2.51 3.08
C GLU A 92 -12.08 3.49 2.01
N GLY A 93 -12.96 3.73 1.05
CA GLY A 93 -12.70 4.67 -0.03
C GLY A 93 -12.79 4.01 -1.40
N ASN A 94 -11.98 4.49 -2.34
CA ASN A 94 -12.07 4.06 -3.74
C ASN A 94 -11.22 2.79 -3.98
N LEU A 95 -11.80 1.63 -3.74
CA LEU A 95 -11.12 0.35 -3.94
C LEU A 95 -10.68 0.15 -5.39
N ALA A 96 -11.47 0.64 -6.34
CA ALA A 96 -11.11 0.50 -7.76
C ALA A 96 -9.78 1.17 -8.08
N LYS A 97 -9.49 2.31 -7.45
CA LYS A 97 -8.21 2.99 -7.63
C LYS A 97 -7.05 2.18 -7.05
N ALA A 98 -7.29 1.51 -5.92
CA ALA A 98 -6.25 0.68 -5.31
C ALA A 98 -5.83 -0.48 -6.20
N LEU A 99 -6.70 -0.93 -7.09
CA LEU A 99 -6.39 -2.01 -8.03
C LEU A 99 -5.32 -1.61 -9.05
N LEU A 100 -5.02 -0.33 -9.19
CA LEU A 100 -3.93 0.13 -10.06
C LEU A 100 -2.57 -0.44 -9.62
N LEU A 101 -2.44 -0.79 -8.33
CA LEU A 101 -1.22 -1.41 -7.83
C LEU A 101 -0.97 -2.82 -8.38
N ASN A 102 -2.01 -3.48 -8.91
CA ASN A 102 -1.88 -4.83 -9.48
C ASN A 102 -1.34 -4.80 -10.93
N GLU A 103 -1.18 -3.63 -11.51
CA GLU A 103 -0.75 -3.51 -12.91
C GLU A 103 0.76 -3.42 -13.09
#